data_989c9afc02dd9b1531b7b9d133f5d5ef
#
_entry.id   989c9afc02dd9b1531b7b9d133f5d5ef
#
_cell.length_a   1.000
_cell.length_b   1.000
_cell.length_c   1.000
_cell.angle_alpha   90.00
_cell.angle_beta   90.00
_cell.angle_gamma   90.00
#
_symmetry.space_group_name_H-M   'P 1'
#
loop_
_entity.id
_entity.type
_entity.pdbx_description
1 polymer ?
#
loop_
_entity_poly.entity_id
_entity_poly.type
_entity_poly.pdbx_seq_one_letter_code
_entity_poly.pdbx_strand_id
1 'polypeptide(L)'
;HPFSFCFRMKIFFIFMILPTLNVFRMSLYERGAYSPNETFVGLKNFQHLLKDTQFIRSMQNMILLVVVVTIITFAFALVFAAILTREKIKGQNFFRIIFYIPNILSVVVIAGIFSAIYKPENGMLNSIIGLFRDMTDPILWKGEKLVIPSIIIAMVWQAVGYYMVMYMASMSSVPASLYESANLDGAGRLTQFFQITIPLVWTNIRTTLTFFIISTINMAFLFVKAMTS
;
A
#
# COMPACT_ATOMS: atom_id res chain seq x y z
N HIS A 1 -29.08 24.39 -4.85
CA HIS A 1 -30.48 23.94 -4.86
C HIS A 1 -30.66 22.88 -3.77
N PRO A 2 -31.54 23.08 -2.77
CA PRO A 2 -31.73 22.14 -1.66
C PRO A 2 -32.26 20.77 -2.11
N PHE A 3 -32.98 20.74 -3.22
CA PHE A 3 -33.56 19.52 -3.80
C PHE A 3 -32.49 18.53 -4.30
N SER A 4 -31.43 19.03 -4.89
CA SER A 4 -30.29 18.22 -5.36
C SER A 4 -29.49 17.63 -4.19
N PHE A 5 -29.34 18.34 -3.08
CA PHE A 5 -28.68 17.86 -1.88
C PHE A 5 -29.47 16.75 -1.20
N CYS A 6 -30.78 16.94 -1.02
CA CYS A 6 -31.65 15.93 -0.40
C CYS A 6 -31.70 14.64 -1.24
N PHE A 7 -31.71 14.75 -2.57
CA PHE A 7 -31.66 13.59 -3.47
C PHE A 7 -30.35 12.81 -3.35
N ARG A 8 -29.19 13.50 -3.34
CA ARG A 8 -27.87 12.87 -3.16
C ARG A 8 -27.76 12.19 -1.81
N MET A 9 -28.25 12.80 -0.74
CA MET A 9 -28.27 12.21 0.60
C MET A 9 -29.12 10.92 0.64
N LYS A 10 -30.29 10.90 -0.02
CA LYS A 10 -31.12 9.68 -0.11
C LYS A 10 -30.40 8.55 -0.84
N ILE A 11 -29.76 8.84 -1.98
CA ILE A 11 -28.98 7.85 -2.73
C ILE A 11 -27.84 7.30 -1.86
N PHE A 12 -27.09 8.16 -1.23
CA PHE A 12 -25.99 7.76 -0.33
C PHE A 12 -26.50 6.86 0.81
N PHE A 13 -27.62 7.24 1.42
CA PHE A 13 -28.21 6.46 2.51
C PHE A 13 -28.67 5.07 2.04
N ILE A 14 -29.37 4.99 0.91
CA ILE A 14 -29.92 3.73 0.38
C ILE A 14 -28.80 2.79 -0.09
N PHE A 15 -27.80 3.29 -0.80
CA PHE A 15 -26.80 2.45 -1.46
C PHE A 15 -25.55 2.22 -0.60
N MET A 16 -25.30 3.02 0.43
CA MET A 16 -24.10 2.89 1.25
C MET A 16 -24.42 2.61 2.72
N ILE A 17 -25.27 3.41 3.35
CA ILE A 17 -25.54 3.26 4.78
C ILE A 17 -26.41 2.03 5.05
N LEU A 18 -27.48 1.85 4.30
CA LEU A 18 -28.45 0.78 4.54
C LEU A 18 -27.85 -0.62 4.30
N PRO A 19 -27.07 -0.91 3.23
CA PRO A 19 -26.36 -2.16 3.07
C PRO A 19 -25.33 -2.40 4.20
N THR A 20 -24.62 -1.36 4.62
CA THR A 20 -23.66 -1.47 5.73
C THR A 20 -24.35 -1.87 7.03
N LEU A 21 -25.47 -1.23 7.39
CA LEU A 21 -26.26 -1.62 8.57
C LEU A 21 -26.80 -3.05 8.46
N ASN A 22 -27.19 -3.47 7.26
CA ASN A 22 -27.62 -4.85 7.02
C ASN A 22 -26.50 -5.87 7.25
N VAL A 23 -25.26 -5.57 6.82
CA VAL A 23 -24.10 -6.43 7.10
C VAL A 23 -23.89 -6.59 8.60
N PHE A 24 -23.95 -5.51 9.38
CA PHE A 24 -23.87 -5.58 10.84
C PHE A 24 -25.01 -6.41 11.45
N ARG A 25 -26.24 -6.24 10.96
CA ARG A 25 -27.36 -7.07 11.39
C ARG A 25 -27.11 -8.55 11.08
N MET A 26 -26.73 -8.86 9.82
CA MET A 26 -26.47 -10.24 9.40
C MET A 26 -25.36 -10.90 10.19
N SER A 27 -24.36 -10.16 10.68
CA SER A 27 -23.27 -10.72 11.49
C SER A 27 -23.74 -11.30 12.83
N LEU A 28 -24.92 -10.90 13.30
CA LEU A 28 -25.54 -11.40 14.53
C LEU A 28 -26.47 -12.61 14.30
N TYR A 29 -26.66 -13.01 13.06
CA TYR A 29 -27.49 -14.14 12.66
C TYR A 29 -26.65 -15.27 12.08
N GLU A 30 -27.07 -16.50 12.30
CA GLU A 30 -26.54 -17.70 11.62
C GLU A 30 -27.54 -18.13 10.56
N ARG A 31 -27.05 -18.37 9.34
CA ARG A 31 -27.85 -18.86 8.22
C ARG A 31 -27.21 -20.12 7.66
N GLY A 32 -27.94 -21.21 7.65
CA GLY A 32 -27.50 -22.45 7.02
C GLY A 32 -27.35 -22.26 5.50
N ALA A 33 -26.37 -22.93 4.90
CA ALA A 33 -26.10 -22.82 3.47
C ALA A 33 -27.32 -23.15 2.57
N TYR A 34 -28.24 -23.98 3.07
CA TYR A 34 -29.42 -24.45 2.34
C TYR A 34 -30.73 -24.14 3.07
N SER A 35 -30.70 -23.38 4.17
CA SER A 35 -31.88 -23.03 4.95
C SER A 35 -32.23 -21.56 4.79
N PRO A 36 -33.48 -21.21 4.48
CA PRO A 36 -33.95 -19.82 4.46
C PRO A 36 -34.08 -19.25 5.88
N ASN A 37 -34.05 -20.07 6.92
CA ASN A 37 -34.26 -19.66 8.30
C ASN A 37 -33.00 -19.01 8.88
N GLU A 38 -33.11 -17.77 9.28
CA GLU A 38 -32.07 -17.03 10.01
C GLU A 38 -32.33 -17.19 11.51
N THR A 39 -31.34 -17.66 12.26
CA THR A 39 -31.42 -17.76 13.71
C THR A 39 -30.55 -16.68 14.35
N PHE A 40 -31.08 -15.96 15.29
CA PHE A 40 -30.31 -14.95 16.04
C PHE A 40 -29.35 -15.64 17.00
N VAL A 41 -28.03 -15.44 16.78
CA VAL A 41 -26.96 -16.07 17.57
C VAL A 41 -26.14 -15.04 18.36
N GLY A 42 -26.47 -13.77 18.26
CA GLY A 42 -25.76 -12.69 18.94
C GLY A 42 -24.28 -12.64 18.53
N LEU A 43 -23.38 -12.64 19.50
CA LEU A 43 -21.92 -12.53 19.26
C LEU A 43 -21.22 -13.87 19.01
N LYS A 44 -21.95 -14.98 18.87
CA LYS A 44 -21.36 -16.32 18.66
C LYS A 44 -20.46 -16.39 17.44
N ASN A 45 -20.83 -15.74 16.32
CA ASN A 45 -20.02 -15.69 15.12
C ASN A 45 -18.67 -15.03 15.37
N PHE A 46 -18.63 -13.94 16.13
CA PHE A 46 -17.39 -13.26 16.52
C PHE A 46 -16.51 -14.12 17.43
N GLN A 47 -17.14 -14.88 18.36
CA GLN A 47 -16.41 -15.82 19.22
C GLN A 47 -15.77 -16.95 18.41
N HIS A 48 -16.44 -17.44 17.36
CA HIS A 48 -15.89 -18.44 16.45
C HIS A 48 -14.69 -17.86 15.68
N LEU A 49 -14.80 -16.64 15.14
CA LEU A 49 -13.69 -15.97 14.43
C LEU A 49 -12.46 -15.78 15.33
N LEU A 50 -12.68 -15.39 16.60
CA LEU A 50 -11.55 -15.20 17.54
C LEU A 50 -10.88 -16.51 17.98
N LYS A 51 -11.50 -17.66 17.72
CA LYS A 51 -10.92 -19.00 17.97
C LYS A 51 -10.35 -19.62 16.69
N ASP A 52 -10.67 -19.08 15.53
CA ASP A 52 -10.19 -19.57 14.24
C ASP A 52 -8.74 -19.14 14.02
N THR A 53 -7.82 -20.11 14.07
CA THR A 53 -6.39 -19.87 13.89
C THR A 53 -6.05 -19.36 12.50
N GLN A 54 -6.80 -19.75 11.46
CA GLN A 54 -6.58 -19.28 10.09
C GLN A 54 -7.00 -17.82 9.96
N PHE A 55 -8.12 -17.44 10.55
CA PHE A 55 -8.58 -16.05 10.60
C PHE A 55 -7.56 -15.16 11.34
N ILE A 56 -7.09 -15.58 12.51
CA ILE A 56 -6.10 -14.82 13.28
C ILE A 56 -4.80 -14.64 12.50
N ARG A 57 -4.28 -15.70 11.88
CA ARG A 57 -3.08 -15.61 11.00
C ARG A 57 -3.29 -14.67 9.81
N SER A 58 -4.45 -14.73 9.18
CA SER A 58 -4.78 -13.84 8.06
C SER A 58 -4.83 -12.38 8.50
N MET A 59 -5.40 -12.08 9.66
CA MET A 59 -5.41 -10.74 10.24
C MET A 59 -4.01 -10.24 10.60
N GLN A 60 -3.18 -11.10 11.21
CA GLN A 60 -1.78 -10.77 11.50
C GLN A 60 -0.98 -10.46 10.24
N ASN A 61 -1.11 -11.29 9.20
CA ASN A 61 -0.46 -11.07 7.92
C ASN A 61 -0.94 -9.78 7.24
N MET A 62 -2.23 -9.49 7.30
CA MET A 62 -2.81 -8.24 6.76
C MET A 62 -2.26 -7.01 7.48
N ILE A 63 -2.23 -7.02 8.82
CA ILE A 63 -1.67 -5.92 9.61
C ILE A 63 -0.19 -5.74 9.27
N LEU A 64 0.58 -6.83 9.21
CA LEU A 64 1.99 -6.80 8.83
C LEU A 64 2.18 -6.20 7.44
N LEU A 65 1.40 -6.65 6.44
CA LEU A 65 1.44 -6.08 5.09
C LEU A 65 1.17 -4.58 5.10
N VAL A 66 0.08 -4.15 5.75
CA VAL A 66 -0.31 -2.73 5.79
C VAL A 66 0.79 -1.89 6.45
N VAL A 67 1.30 -2.31 7.59
CA VAL A 67 2.32 -1.56 8.34
C VAL A 67 3.63 -1.50 7.57
N VAL A 68 4.14 -2.64 7.12
CA VAL A 68 5.47 -2.71 6.48
C VAL A 68 5.45 -2.04 5.11
N VAL A 69 4.43 -2.30 4.28
CA VAL A 69 4.30 -1.65 2.97
C VAL A 69 4.17 -0.13 3.12
N THR A 70 3.41 0.34 4.11
CA THR A 70 3.27 1.78 4.38
C THR A 70 4.60 2.41 4.76
N ILE A 71 5.31 1.86 5.74
CA ILE A 71 6.59 2.40 6.21
C ILE A 71 7.60 2.45 5.06
N ILE A 72 7.78 1.36 4.34
CA ILE A 72 8.77 1.27 3.26
C ILE A 72 8.40 2.21 2.10
N THR A 73 7.14 2.20 1.67
CA THR A 73 6.67 3.06 0.56
C THR A 73 6.89 4.54 0.87
N PHE A 74 6.49 4.99 2.07
CA PHE A 74 6.62 6.40 2.44
C PHE A 74 8.08 6.81 2.65
N ALA A 75 8.90 5.94 3.25
CA ALA A 75 10.33 6.20 3.39
C ALA A 75 10.99 6.41 2.03
N PHE A 76 10.81 5.48 1.08
CA PHE A 76 11.37 5.62 -0.26
C PHE A 76 10.77 6.78 -1.04
N ALA A 77 9.46 6.97 -1.00
CA ALA A 77 8.78 8.05 -1.72
C ALA A 77 9.28 9.43 -1.25
N LEU A 78 9.42 9.65 0.06
CA LEU A 78 9.92 10.90 0.62
C LEU A 78 11.39 11.13 0.29
N VAL A 79 12.24 10.11 0.40
CA VAL A 79 13.67 10.21 0.07
C VAL A 79 13.86 10.50 -1.42
N PHE A 80 13.20 9.74 -2.30
CA PHE A 80 13.32 9.96 -3.74
C PHE A 80 12.73 11.31 -4.17
N ALA A 81 11.61 11.73 -3.57
CA ALA A 81 11.04 13.05 -3.82
C ALA A 81 12.02 14.17 -3.42
N ALA A 82 12.64 14.06 -2.24
CA ALA A 82 13.61 15.04 -1.77
C ALA A 82 14.83 15.12 -2.68
N ILE A 83 15.41 13.99 -3.07
CA ILE A 83 16.56 13.92 -3.98
C ILE A 83 16.21 14.55 -5.33
N LEU A 84 15.11 14.11 -5.94
CA LEU A 84 14.70 14.57 -7.26
C LEU A 84 14.29 16.06 -7.28
N THR A 85 13.69 16.58 -6.20
CA THR A 85 13.25 17.98 -6.15
C THR A 85 14.41 18.95 -5.90
N ARG A 86 15.34 18.59 -5.01
CA ARG A 86 16.39 19.51 -4.53
C ARG A 86 17.63 19.54 -5.41
N GLU A 87 18.04 18.39 -5.95
CA GLU A 87 19.30 18.27 -6.67
C GLU A 87 19.23 18.75 -8.12
N LYS A 88 18.04 19.20 -8.61
CA LYS A 88 17.82 19.60 -10.02
C LYS A 88 18.46 18.61 -10.99
N ILE A 89 18.29 17.31 -10.73
CA ILE A 89 18.94 16.22 -11.47
C ILE A 89 18.54 16.30 -12.93
N LYS A 90 19.55 16.28 -13.83
CA LYS A 90 19.31 16.18 -15.27
C LYS A 90 18.53 14.89 -15.54
N GLY A 91 17.39 14.98 -16.24
CA GLY A 91 16.52 13.83 -16.47
C GLY A 91 15.48 13.57 -15.37
N GLN A 92 15.20 14.52 -14.44
CA GLN A 92 14.18 14.41 -13.41
C GLN A 92 12.85 13.88 -13.94
N ASN A 93 12.41 14.38 -15.11
CA ASN A 93 11.15 13.92 -15.72
C ASN A 93 11.20 12.45 -16.16
N PHE A 94 12.34 11.97 -16.61
CA PHE A 94 12.54 10.57 -16.98
C PHE A 94 12.42 9.65 -15.76
N PHE A 95 13.05 10.00 -14.64
CA PHE A 95 12.90 9.26 -13.38
C PHE A 95 11.46 9.28 -12.89
N ARG A 96 10.77 10.43 -12.95
CA ARG A 96 9.34 10.52 -12.59
C ARG A 96 8.49 9.52 -13.39
N ILE A 97 8.71 9.43 -14.70
CA ILE A 97 7.96 8.52 -15.56
C ILE A 97 8.27 7.06 -15.19
N ILE A 98 9.53 6.67 -15.09
CA ILE A 98 9.94 5.28 -14.79
C ILE A 98 9.35 4.83 -13.45
N PHE A 99 9.48 5.64 -12.40
CA PHE A 99 8.93 5.27 -11.09
C PHE A 99 7.40 5.26 -11.06
N TYR A 100 6.74 6.05 -11.92
CA TYR A 100 5.29 6.12 -11.97
C TYR A 100 4.65 4.99 -12.79
N ILE A 101 5.35 4.43 -13.78
CA ILE A 101 4.84 3.36 -14.66
C ILE A 101 4.22 2.18 -13.87
N PRO A 102 4.84 1.64 -12.81
CA PRO A 102 4.26 0.53 -12.06
C PRO A 102 2.86 0.82 -11.51
N ASN A 103 2.57 2.06 -11.15
CA ASN A 103 1.28 2.44 -10.59
C ASN A 103 0.12 2.38 -11.60
N ILE A 104 0.41 2.51 -12.89
CA ILE A 104 -0.57 2.47 -13.97
C ILE A 104 -0.97 1.03 -14.30
N LEU A 105 -0.12 0.06 -13.97
CA LEU A 105 -0.36 -1.35 -14.27
C LEU A 105 -1.45 -1.94 -13.36
N SER A 106 -2.27 -2.83 -13.92
CA SER A 106 -3.23 -3.57 -13.11
C SER A 106 -2.53 -4.55 -12.17
N VAL A 107 -3.14 -4.85 -11.02
CA VAL A 107 -2.62 -5.82 -10.04
C VAL A 107 -2.31 -7.19 -10.69
N VAL A 108 -3.15 -7.62 -11.64
CA VAL A 108 -2.95 -8.91 -12.34
C VAL A 108 -1.67 -8.90 -13.18
N VAL A 109 -1.41 -7.79 -13.89
CA VAL A 109 -0.17 -7.63 -14.67
C VAL A 109 1.05 -7.62 -13.74
N ILE A 110 0.99 -6.89 -12.64
CA ILE A 110 2.07 -6.86 -11.63
C ILE A 110 2.30 -8.26 -11.06
N ALA A 111 1.25 -8.95 -10.68
CA ALA A 111 1.35 -10.32 -10.17
C ALA A 111 1.98 -11.27 -11.19
N GLY A 112 1.64 -11.12 -12.49
CA GLY A 112 2.26 -11.89 -13.58
C GLY A 112 3.76 -11.60 -13.73
N ILE A 113 4.16 -10.32 -13.70
CA ILE A 113 5.57 -9.90 -13.75
C ILE A 113 6.34 -10.51 -12.57
N PHE A 114 5.85 -10.33 -11.34
CA PHE A 114 6.53 -10.85 -10.15
C PHE A 114 6.48 -12.39 -10.08
N SER A 115 5.42 -13.04 -10.57
CA SER A 115 5.39 -14.50 -10.68
C SER A 115 6.47 -15.03 -11.62
N ALA A 116 6.76 -14.33 -12.72
CA ALA A 116 7.87 -14.68 -13.62
C ALA A 116 9.23 -14.44 -12.97
N ILE A 117 9.39 -13.32 -12.23
CA ILE A 117 10.62 -12.98 -11.48
C ILE A 117 10.91 -14.01 -10.39
N TYR A 118 9.86 -14.46 -9.68
CA TYR A 118 9.92 -15.37 -8.53
C TYR A 118 9.85 -16.85 -8.90
N LYS A 119 9.83 -17.19 -10.19
CA LYS A 119 9.77 -18.59 -10.61
C LYS A 119 10.97 -19.36 -10.05
N PRO A 120 10.76 -20.56 -9.44
CA PRO A 120 11.86 -21.34 -8.88
C PRO A 120 12.90 -21.72 -9.92
N GLU A 121 12.45 -22.28 -11.02
CA GLU A 121 13.31 -22.70 -12.13
C GLU A 121 13.39 -21.59 -13.18
N ASN A 122 14.62 -21.18 -13.52
CA ASN A 122 14.89 -20.14 -14.53
C ASN A 122 14.23 -18.78 -14.23
N GLY A 123 13.79 -18.52 -12.99
CA GLY A 123 13.29 -17.23 -12.56
C GLY A 123 14.44 -16.21 -12.44
N MET A 124 14.15 -14.95 -12.75
CA MET A 124 15.18 -13.91 -12.81
C MET A 124 15.98 -13.79 -11.49
N LEU A 125 15.31 -13.83 -10.32
CA LEU A 125 16.03 -13.71 -9.05
C LEU A 125 16.92 -14.90 -8.76
N ASN A 126 16.43 -16.11 -8.94
CA ASN A 126 17.23 -17.32 -8.71
C ASN A 126 18.38 -17.41 -9.72
N SER A 127 18.18 -16.98 -10.96
CA SER A 127 19.26 -16.92 -11.97
C SER A 127 20.36 -15.90 -11.57
N ILE A 128 19.97 -14.72 -11.08
CA ILE A 128 20.94 -13.71 -10.60
C ILE A 128 21.70 -14.23 -9.37
N ILE A 129 21.02 -14.81 -8.40
CA ILE A 129 21.66 -15.34 -7.19
C ILE A 129 22.58 -16.51 -7.55
N GLY A 130 22.20 -17.36 -8.51
CA GLY A 130 23.02 -18.46 -9.01
C GLY A 130 24.34 -18.03 -9.65
N LEU A 131 24.46 -16.77 -10.11
CA LEU A 131 25.76 -16.23 -10.57
C LEU A 131 26.78 -16.01 -9.46
N PHE A 132 26.30 -15.84 -8.22
CA PHE A 132 27.14 -15.54 -7.06
C PHE A 132 27.27 -16.69 -6.07
N ARG A 133 26.41 -17.67 -6.18
CA ARG A 133 26.35 -18.82 -5.25
C ARG A 133 25.85 -20.05 -5.98
N ASP A 134 26.55 -21.16 -5.82
CA ASP A 134 26.06 -22.49 -6.26
C ASP A 134 24.78 -22.82 -5.50
N MET A 135 23.68 -22.95 -6.23
CA MET A 135 22.37 -23.26 -5.68
C MET A 135 21.98 -24.68 -6.06
N THR A 136 22.06 -25.58 -5.08
CA THR A 136 21.57 -26.96 -5.23
C THR A 136 20.05 -26.98 -5.30
N ASP A 137 19.40 -26.13 -4.47
CA ASP A 137 17.95 -25.98 -4.43
C ASP A 137 17.51 -24.53 -4.74
N PRO A 138 16.53 -24.33 -5.63
CA PRO A 138 16.05 -22.99 -5.94
C PRO A 138 15.26 -22.41 -4.77
N ILE A 139 15.40 -21.10 -4.55
CA ILE A 139 14.64 -20.39 -3.52
C ILE A 139 13.17 -20.31 -3.93
N LEU A 140 12.28 -20.78 -3.05
CA LEU A 140 10.83 -20.70 -3.23
C LEU A 140 10.29 -19.35 -2.73
N TRP A 141 10.39 -18.32 -3.56
CA TRP A 141 9.95 -16.96 -3.22
C TRP A 141 8.46 -16.85 -2.88
N LYS A 142 7.63 -17.70 -3.47
CA LYS A 142 6.18 -17.81 -3.19
C LYS A 142 5.86 -18.91 -2.18
N GLY A 143 6.88 -19.52 -1.56
CA GLY A 143 6.71 -20.50 -0.49
C GLY A 143 6.26 -19.85 0.82
N GLU A 144 5.79 -20.68 1.76
CA GLU A 144 5.16 -20.26 3.02
C GLU A 144 5.97 -19.20 3.79
N LYS A 145 7.30 -19.29 3.81
CA LYS A 145 8.18 -18.37 4.53
C LYS A 145 8.42 -17.04 3.83
N LEU A 146 8.41 -17.01 2.49
CA LEU A 146 8.84 -15.86 1.70
C LEU A 146 7.68 -15.18 0.95
N VAL A 147 6.49 -15.76 0.94
CA VAL A 147 5.34 -15.20 0.21
C VAL A 147 4.98 -13.79 0.68
N ILE A 148 4.98 -13.54 1.98
CA ILE A 148 4.66 -12.21 2.52
C ILE A 148 5.71 -11.16 2.16
N PRO A 149 7.03 -11.38 2.38
CA PRO A 149 8.07 -10.48 1.87
C PRO A 149 8.00 -10.24 0.35
N SER A 150 7.71 -11.27 -0.43
CA SER A 150 7.60 -11.16 -1.89
C SER A 150 6.42 -10.28 -2.33
N ILE A 151 5.29 -10.39 -1.64
CA ILE A 151 4.13 -9.52 -1.86
C ILE A 151 4.44 -8.08 -1.46
N ILE A 152 5.13 -7.87 -0.32
CA ILE A 152 5.55 -6.53 0.14
C ILE A 152 6.38 -5.83 -0.93
N ILE A 153 7.37 -6.52 -1.52
CA ILE A 153 8.22 -5.96 -2.57
C ILE A 153 7.38 -5.51 -3.77
N ALA A 154 6.45 -6.35 -4.23
CA ALA A 154 5.58 -6.03 -5.36
C ALA A 154 4.68 -4.82 -5.08
N MET A 155 4.07 -4.75 -3.89
CA MET A 155 3.20 -3.64 -3.47
C MET A 155 3.98 -2.33 -3.32
N VAL A 156 5.16 -2.37 -2.71
CA VAL A 156 6.04 -1.20 -2.56
C VAL A 156 6.47 -0.69 -3.94
N TRP A 157 6.93 -1.57 -4.82
CA TRP A 157 7.34 -1.22 -6.18
C TRP A 157 6.20 -0.54 -6.96
N GLN A 158 4.98 -1.04 -6.82
CA GLN A 158 3.80 -0.45 -7.45
C GLN A 158 3.48 0.94 -6.91
N ALA A 159 3.62 1.16 -5.60
CA ALA A 159 3.09 2.35 -4.94
C ALA A 159 4.10 3.53 -4.86
N VAL A 160 5.40 3.25 -4.70
CA VAL A 160 6.43 4.26 -4.42
C VAL A 160 6.40 5.43 -5.40
N GLY A 161 6.27 5.17 -6.69
CA GLY A 161 6.34 6.21 -7.71
C GLY A 161 5.22 7.23 -7.64
N TYR A 162 4.00 6.79 -7.35
CA TYR A 162 2.85 7.68 -7.19
C TYR A 162 3.04 8.66 -6.02
N TYR A 163 3.42 8.13 -4.85
CA TYR A 163 3.64 8.97 -3.66
C TYR A 163 4.88 9.84 -3.78
N MET A 164 5.93 9.35 -4.45
CA MET A 164 7.11 10.15 -4.80
C MET A 164 6.71 11.41 -5.60
N VAL A 165 5.90 11.25 -6.65
CA VAL A 165 5.46 12.39 -7.48
C VAL A 165 4.58 13.35 -6.68
N MET A 166 3.68 12.85 -5.82
CA MET A 166 2.88 13.69 -4.94
C MET A 166 3.75 14.50 -3.97
N TYR A 167 4.77 13.88 -3.37
CA TYR A 167 5.67 14.58 -2.45
C TYR A 167 6.61 15.53 -3.17
N MET A 168 7.04 15.23 -4.40
CA MET A 168 7.78 16.19 -5.23
C MET A 168 6.97 17.48 -5.44
N ALA A 169 5.68 17.36 -5.75
CA ALA A 169 4.81 18.53 -5.90
C ALA A 169 4.69 19.33 -4.58
N SER A 170 4.51 18.65 -3.44
CA SER A 170 4.47 19.30 -2.13
C SER A 170 5.79 19.96 -1.77
N MET A 171 6.92 19.29 -1.97
CA MET A 171 8.24 19.82 -1.65
C MET A 171 8.62 21.00 -2.54
N SER A 172 8.15 21.03 -3.79
CA SER A 172 8.35 22.13 -4.72
C SER A 172 7.62 23.42 -4.30
N SER A 173 6.59 23.31 -3.45
CA SER A 173 5.89 24.49 -2.91
C SER A 173 6.57 25.13 -1.73
N VAL A 174 7.61 24.51 -1.15
CA VAL A 174 8.38 25.07 -0.04
C VAL A 174 9.28 26.21 -0.56
N PRO A 175 9.21 27.43 0.03
CA PRO A 175 10.01 28.56 -0.42
C PRO A 175 11.52 28.27 -0.38
N ALA A 176 12.23 28.59 -1.47
CA ALA A 176 13.68 28.38 -1.57
C ALA A 176 14.46 29.16 -0.52
N SER A 177 13.96 30.33 -0.12
CA SER A 177 14.56 31.20 0.90
C SER A 177 14.79 30.52 2.24
N LEU A 178 13.93 29.57 2.63
CA LEU A 178 14.10 28.79 3.86
C LEU A 178 15.35 27.91 3.81
N TYR A 179 15.63 27.33 2.65
CA TYR A 179 16.81 26.50 2.45
C TYR A 179 18.08 27.35 2.33
N GLU A 180 17.99 28.54 1.70
CA GLU A 180 19.09 29.49 1.59
C GLU A 180 19.51 30.00 2.97
N SER A 181 18.55 30.43 3.82
CA SER A 181 18.83 30.82 5.19
C SER A 181 19.46 29.68 6.00
N ALA A 182 18.91 28.46 5.92
CA ALA A 182 19.46 27.29 6.62
C ALA A 182 20.90 26.95 6.15
N ASN A 183 21.21 27.18 4.86
CA ASN A 183 22.58 27.03 4.37
C ASN A 183 23.55 28.04 4.96
N LEU A 184 23.11 29.28 5.14
CA LEU A 184 23.90 30.33 5.80
C LEU A 184 24.18 30.01 7.28
N ASP A 185 23.20 29.37 7.94
CA ASP A 185 23.32 28.86 9.31
C ASP A 185 24.16 27.55 9.42
N GLY A 186 24.69 27.04 8.30
CA GLY A 186 25.48 25.82 8.26
C GLY A 186 24.69 24.52 8.39
N ALA A 187 23.37 24.56 8.25
CA ALA A 187 22.53 23.38 8.35
C ALA A 187 22.77 22.40 7.18
N GLY A 188 23.16 21.17 7.49
CA GLY A 188 23.35 20.11 6.50
C GLY A 188 22.03 19.63 5.85
N ARG A 189 22.13 18.89 4.73
CA ARG A 189 20.97 18.42 3.95
C ARG A 189 19.98 17.59 4.78
N LEU A 190 20.46 16.71 5.63
CA LEU A 190 19.61 15.89 6.50
C LEU A 190 18.85 16.75 7.52
N THR A 191 19.55 17.72 8.13
CA THR A 191 18.94 18.68 9.05
C THR A 191 17.80 19.45 8.36
N GLN A 192 18.06 19.98 7.18
CA GLN A 192 17.06 20.68 6.38
C GLN A 192 15.88 19.78 5.98
N PHE A 193 16.15 18.50 5.66
CA PHE A 193 15.10 17.54 5.35
C PHE A 193 14.16 17.31 6.54
N PHE A 194 14.72 17.02 7.71
CA PHE A 194 13.89 16.71 8.89
C PHE A 194 13.32 17.94 9.58
N GLN A 195 14.01 19.09 9.56
CA GLN A 195 13.58 20.28 10.30
C GLN A 195 12.82 21.31 9.45
N ILE A 196 12.96 21.28 8.12
CA ILE A 196 12.28 22.20 7.22
C ILE A 196 11.30 21.45 6.33
N THR A 197 11.81 20.49 5.53
CA THR A 197 11.00 19.84 4.51
C THR A 197 9.85 19.03 5.11
N ILE A 198 10.14 18.07 5.99
CA ILE A 198 9.12 17.18 6.58
C ILE A 198 8.03 17.96 7.33
N PRO A 199 8.35 18.92 8.22
CA PRO A 199 7.31 19.69 8.92
C PRO A 199 6.40 20.48 7.98
N LEU A 200 6.96 21.12 6.95
CA LEU A 200 6.19 21.93 6.01
C LEU A 200 5.27 21.10 5.10
N VAL A 201 5.67 19.88 4.74
CA VAL A 201 4.84 18.98 3.94
C VAL A 201 4.02 18.01 4.80
N TRP A 202 4.06 18.13 6.14
CA TRP A 202 3.45 17.19 7.08
C TRP A 202 1.95 16.99 6.87
N THR A 203 1.22 18.06 6.57
CA THR A 203 -0.23 17.97 6.31
C THR A 203 -0.53 17.07 5.12
N ASN A 204 0.28 17.14 4.06
CA ASN A 204 0.14 16.27 2.89
C ASN A 204 0.54 14.82 3.23
N ILE A 205 1.65 14.62 3.96
CA ILE A 205 2.07 13.29 4.42
C ILE A 205 0.94 12.62 5.22
N ARG A 206 0.37 13.32 6.20
CA ARG A 206 -0.71 12.78 7.03
C ARG A 206 -1.95 12.42 6.22
N THR A 207 -2.34 13.27 5.29
CA THR A 207 -3.52 13.03 4.44
C THR A 207 -3.30 11.85 3.52
N THR A 208 -2.16 11.80 2.83
CA THR A 208 -1.82 10.70 1.93
C THR A 208 -1.61 9.39 2.67
N LEU A 209 -1.07 9.41 3.88
CA LEU A 209 -0.91 8.24 4.75
C LEU A 209 -2.28 7.61 5.07
N THR A 210 -3.26 8.41 5.44
CA THR A 210 -4.61 7.91 5.72
C THR A 210 -5.23 7.23 4.49
N PHE A 211 -5.17 7.87 3.33
CA PHE A 211 -5.69 7.28 2.09
C PHE A 211 -4.90 6.04 1.66
N PHE A 212 -3.58 6.03 1.85
CA PHE A 212 -2.74 4.88 1.53
C PHE A 212 -3.09 3.66 2.37
N ILE A 213 -3.26 3.81 3.68
CA ILE A 213 -3.63 2.71 4.57
C ILE A 213 -4.96 2.11 4.13
N ILE A 214 -5.98 2.94 3.88
CA ILE A 214 -7.28 2.49 3.39
C ILE A 214 -7.15 1.75 2.05
N SER A 215 -6.39 2.31 1.11
CA SER A 215 -6.14 1.70 -0.19
C SER A 215 -5.39 0.38 -0.08
N THR A 216 -4.37 0.31 0.77
CA THR A 216 -3.56 -0.90 0.99
C THR A 216 -4.40 -2.04 1.55
N ILE A 217 -5.31 -1.76 2.50
CA ILE A 217 -6.25 -2.76 3.03
C ILE A 217 -7.11 -3.36 1.90
N ASN A 218 -7.66 -2.50 1.04
CA ASN A 218 -8.50 -2.94 -0.07
C ASN A 218 -7.70 -3.72 -1.14
N MET A 219 -6.46 -3.31 -1.41
CA MET A 219 -5.60 -3.91 -2.42
C MET A 219 -4.91 -5.19 -1.94
N ALA A 220 -4.65 -5.35 -0.65
CA ALA A 220 -3.92 -6.48 -0.08
C ALA A 220 -4.55 -7.83 -0.50
N PHE A 221 -5.87 -7.95 -0.44
CA PHE A 221 -6.58 -9.16 -0.86
C PHE A 221 -6.32 -9.49 -2.34
N LEU A 222 -6.37 -8.47 -3.21
CA LEU A 222 -6.16 -8.67 -4.66
C LEU A 222 -4.73 -9.11 -4.96
N PHE A 223 -3.73 -8.48 -4.30
CA PHE A 223 -2.33 -8.87 -4.44
C PHE A 223 -2.08 -10.29 -3.94
N VAL A 224 -2.55 -10.62 -2.74
CA VAL A 224 -2.41 -11.96 -2.18
C VAL A 224 -3.02 -12.98 -3.14
N LYS A 225 -4.28 -12.79 -3.54
CA LYS A 225 -4.97 -13.71 -4.44
C LYS A 225 -4.25 -13.85 -5.79
N ALA A 226 -3.82 -12.74 -6.40
CA ALA A 226 -3.20 -12.76 -7.72
C ALA A 226 -1.78 -13.36 -7.72
N MET A 227 -1.04 -13.28 -6.60
CA MET A 227 0.33 -13.81 -6.50
C MET A 227 0.40 -15.22 -5.96
N THR A 228 -0.65 -15.71 -5.28
CA THR A 228 -0.69 -17.07 -4.67
C THR A 228 -1.58 -18.05 -5.41
N SER A 229 -2.35 -17.57 -6.39
CA SER A 229 -3.16 -18.45 -7.29
C SER A 229 -2.35 -19.17 -8.33
#